data_e36782009862ad53ab035c6a1129fb8c
#
_entry.id   e36782009862ad53ab035c6a1129fb8c
#
_cell.length_a   1.000
_cell.length_b   1.000
_cell.length_c   1.000
_cell.angle_alpha   90.00
_cell.angle_beta   90.00
_cell.angle_gamma   90.00
#
_symmetry.space_group_name_H-M   'P 1'
#
loop_
_entity.id
_entity.type
_entity.pdbx_description
1 polymer ?
#
loop_
_entity_poly.entity_id
_entity_poly.type
_entity_poly.pdbx_seq_one_letter_code
_entity_poly.pdbx_strand_id
1 'polypeptide(L)'
;MFGILKGLGVTIRQIPKKKVTLQYPEQRPVWPERYRGVHEFIPDLCIVCNQCARICPTNCISLTGYRDDNKKMRIETYDINFEICILCDLCTEVCPTEAIRMTDQFELAAYSRDELYKDMKWLYNNHKEHGSYKKLQAAKEQAAKEAAKAAQEAAKEAVAASPEKGASE
;
A
#
# COMPACT_ATOMS: atom_id res chain seq x y z
N MET A 1 12.59 43.49 29.47
CA MET A 1 11.12 43.24 29.42
C MET A 1 10.53 43.21 27.99
N PHE A 2 11.10 43.90 27.02
CA PHE A 2 10.61 43.90 25.63
C PHE A 2 10.61 42.53 24.90
N GLY A 3 11.46 41.57 25.34
CA GLY A 3 11.50 40.23 24.73
C GLY A 3 10.21 39.42 24.91
N ILE A 4 9.57 39.52 26.07
CA ILE A 4 8.31 38.79 26.37
C ILE A 4 7.16 39.32 25.49
N LEU A 5 7.04 40.65 25.36
CA LEU A 5 6.04 41.27 24.51
C LEU A 5 6.24 40.92 23.03
N LYS A 6 7.50 40.84 22.59
CA LYS A 6 7.83 40.41 21.24
C LYS A 6 7.48 38.95 21.00
N GLY A 7 7.74 38.06 21.97
CA GLY A 7 7.33 36.66 21.93
C GLY A 7 5.81 36.49 21.90
N LEU A 8 5.07 37.23 22.72
CA LEU A 8 3.61 37.22 22.72
C LEU A 8 3.05 37.71 21.38
N GLY A 9 3.64 38.71 20.76
CA GLY A 9 3.26 39.19 19.44
C GLY A 9 3.43 38.11 18.35
N VAL A 10 4.46 37.27 18.41
CA VAL A 10 4.66 36.15 17.49
C VAL A 10 3.57 35.09 17.65
N THR A 11 3.19 34.74 18.88
CA THR A 11 2.16 33.73 19.14
C THR A 11 0.77 34.22 18.72
N ILE A 12 0.41 35.46 19.04
CA ILE A 12 -0.87 36.08 18.62
C ILE A 12 -0.99 36.09 17.10
N ARG A 13 0.08 36.36 16.37
CA ARG A 13 0.09 36.35 14.90
C ARG A 13 -0.16 34.97 14.30
N GLN A 14 0.00 33.88 15.06
CA GLN A 14 -0.29 32.53 14.57
C GLN A 14 -1.78 32.13 14.69
N ILE A 15 -2.54 32.81 15.56
CA ILE A 15 -3.97 32.48 15.80
C ILE A 15 -4.81 32.49 14.52
N PRO A 16 -4.73 33.54 13.67
CA PRO A 16 -5.53 33.59 12.45
C PRO A 16 -5.01 32.74 11.30
N LYS A 17 -3.84 32.09 11.45
CA LYS A 17 -3.28 31.25 10.39
C LYS A 17 -4.03 29.93 10.24
N LYS A 18 -4.10 29.43 9.01
CA LYS A 18 -4.66 28.11 8.73
C LYS A 18 -3.95 27.03 9.55
N LYS A 19 -4.72 26.22 10.24
CA LYS A 19 -4.22 25.10 11.05
C LYS A 19 -3.65 24.02 10.13
N VAL A 20 -2.52 23.43 10.52
CA VAL A 20 -1.85 22.32 9.82
C VAL A 20 -2.32 20.95 10.34
N THR A 21 -2.97 20.94 11.51
CA THR A 21 -3.48 19.72 12.15
C THR A 21 -4.61 19.09 11.36
N LEU A 22 -4.60 17.76 11.27
CA LEU A 22 -5.69 16.97 10.72
C LEU A 22 -6.61 16.50 11.84
N GLN A 23 -7.90 16.39 11.55
CA GLN A 23 -8.91 15.85 12.49
C GLN A 23 -8.94 14.32 12.34
N TYR A 24 -7.93 13.66 12.90
CA TYR A 24 -7.90 12.20 12.95
C TYR A 24 -8.89 11.70 14.03
N PRO A 25 -9.66 10.62 13.82
CA PRO A 25 -9.62 9.67 12.69
C PRO A 25 -10.49 10.02 11.47
N GLU A 26 -11.30 11.07 11.51
CA GLU A 26 -12.22 11.46 10.44
C GLU A 26 -11.46 11.87 9.16
N GLN A 27 -10.33 12.57 9.35
CA GLN A 27 -9.44 12.96 8.28
C GLN A 27 -8.14 12.19 8.39
N ARG A 28 -7.88 11.31 7.42
CA ARG A 28 -6.62 10.56 7.36
C ARG A 28 -5.59 11.31 6.50
N PRO A 29 -4.30 11.25 6.88
CA PRO A 29 -3.25 11.81 6.05
C PRO A 29 -3.12 11.02 4.73
N VAL A 30 -2.84 11.72 3.65
CA VAL A 30 -2.46 11.09 2.38
C VAL A 30 -0.96 10.86 2.40
N TRP A 31 -0.55 9.61 2.44
CA TRP A 31 0.85 9.23 2.49
C TRP A 31 1.49 9.26 1.10
N PRO A 32 2.77 9.62 1.00
CA PRO A 32 3.50 9.54 -0.25
C PRO A 32 3.63 8.08 -0.72
N GLU A 33 3.84 7.88 -2.02
CA GLU A 33 3.96 6.55 -2.63
C GLU A 33 5.05 5.67 -1.98
N ARG A 34 6.15 6.29 -1.54
CA ARG A 34 7.28 5.61 -0.88
C ARG A 34 7.16 5.59 0.64
N TYR A 35 5.95 5.58 1.17
CA TYR A 35 5.72 5.47 2.60
C TYR A 35 6.05 4.06 3.11
N ARG A 36 6.74 3.99 4.25
CA ARG A 36 7.13 2.75 4.92
C ARG A 36 6.13 2.43 6.04
N GLY A 37 4.98 1.89 5.68
CA GLY A 37 3.98 1.44 6.64
C GLY A 37 4.15 -0.04 6.99
N VAL A 38 3.08 -0.69 7.37
CA VAL A 38 3.08 -2.10 7.74
C VAL A 38 3.24 -2.98 6.50
N HIS A 39 3.94 -4.10 6.65
CA HIS A 39 4.18 -5.04 5.56
C HIS A 39 2.90 -5.74 5.11
N GLU A 40 2.82 -6.00 3.81
CA GLU A 40 1.93 -6.98 3.20
C GLU A 40 2.75 -8.17 2.71
N PHE A 41 2.14 -9.34 2.67
CA PHE A 41 2.78 -10.55 2.17
C PHE A 41 1.85 -11.32 1.25
N ILE A 42 2.38 -11.75 0.09
CA ILE A 42 1.66 -12.52 -0.93
C ILE A 42 2.30 -13.91 -1.02
N PRO A 43 1.69 -14.95 -0.39
CA PRO A 43 2.27 -16.29 -0.32
C PRO A 43 2.54 -16.92 -1.69
N ASP A 44 1.65 -16.68 -2.68
CA ASP A 44 1.74 -17.28 -4.02
C ASP A 44 2.97 -16.83 -4.80
N LEU A 45 3.51 -15.65 -4.50
CA LEU A 45 4.72 -15.12 -5.13
C LEU A 45 6.01 -15.57 -4.42
N CYS A 46 5.92 -16.10 -3.20
CA CYS A 46 7.09 -16.45 -2.41
C CYS A 46 7.75 -17.74 -2.90
N ILE A 47 9.05 -17.66 -3.18
CA ILE A 47 9.90 -18.82 -3.58
C ILE A 47 10.71 -19.39 -2.43
N VAL A 48 10.49 -18.95 -1.21
CA VAL A 48 11.18 -19.41 0.02
C VAL A 48 12.71 -19.27 -0.06
N CYS A 49 13.20 -18.17 -0.61
CA CYS A 49 14.64 -17.91 -0.78
C CYS A 49 15.36 -17.45 0.50
N ASN A 50 14.65 -17.15 1.57
CA ASN A 50 15.18 -16.72 2.88
C ASN A 50 15.97 -15.39 2.86
N GLN A 51 15.98 -14.65 1.76
CA GLN A 51 16.76 -13.40 1.65
C GLN A 51 16.22 -12.31 2.58
N CYS A 52 14.89 -12.19 2.69
CA CYS A 52 14.25 -11.22 3.58
C CYS A 52 14.60 -11.42 5.06
N ALA A 53 14.66 -12.68 5.52
CA ALA A 53 15.06 -13.00 6.89
C ALA A 53 16.55 -12.71 7.14
N ARG A 54 17.44 -13.03 6.17
CA ARG A 54 18.88 -12.82 6.31
C ARG A 54 19.28 -11.34 6.29
N ILE A 55 18.60 -10.51 5.49
CA ILE A 55 18.91 -9.09 5.41
C ILE A 55 18.37 -8.30 6.62
N CYS A 56 17.43 -8.86 7.38
CA CYS A 56 16.78 -8.18 8.48
C CYS A 56 17.76 -7.87 9.61
N PRO A 57 18.03 -6.60 9.95
CA PRO A 57 18.99 -6.24 10.99
C PRO A 57 18.54 -6.64 12.39
N THR A 58 17.23 -6.79 12.60
CA THR A 58 16.62 -7.16 13.90
C THR A 58 16.21 -8.63 13.97
N ASN A 59 16.39 -9.40 12.89
CA ASN A 59 15.95 -10.79 12.77
C ASN A 59 14.47 -10.99 13.16
N CYS A 60 13.61 -10.08 12.76
CA CYS A 60 12.19 -10.10 13.11
C CYS A 60 11.34 -11.01 12.20
N ILE A 61 11.91 -11.57 11.14
CA ILE A 61 11.21 -12.39 10.15
C ILE A 61 11.58 -13.85 10.36
N SER A 62 10.58 -14.68 10.57
CA SER A 62 10.70 -16.14 10.58
C SER A 62 9.85 -16.76 9.48
N LEU A 63 10.42 -17.71 8.76
CA LEU A 63 9.69 -18.39 7.70
C LEU A 63 10.11 -19.86 7.63
N THR A 64 9.14 -20.72 7.34
CA THR A 64 9.34 -22.13 7.03
C THR A 64 8.73 -22.44 5.67
N GLY A 65 9.28 -23.44 5.02
CA GLY A 65 8.76 -23.88 3.74
C GLY A 65 8.96 -25.39 3.57
N TYR A 66 8.10 -25.97 2.77
CA TYR A 66 8.15 -27.38 2.42
C TYR A 66 8.31 -27.56 0.91
N ARG A 67 8.73 -28.73 0.52
CA ARG A 67 8.83 -29.11 -0.88
C ARG A 67 7.57 -29.86 -1.29
N ASP A 68 6.84 -29.30 -2.25
CA ASP A 68 5.65 -29.91 -2.85
C ASP A 68 6.00 -31.14 -3.71
N ASP A 69 5.02 -31.97 -4.03
CA ASP A 69 5.17 -33.17 -4.89
C ASP A 69 5.80 -32.84 -6.24
N ASN A 70 5.57 -31.65 -6.75
CA ASN A 70 6.16 -31.09 -7.98
C ASN A 70 7.60 -30.56 -7.80
N LYS A 71 8.27 -30.88 -6.69
CA LYS A 71 9.63 -30.42 -6.31
C LYS A 71 9.76 -28.88 -6.21
N LYS A 72 8.67 -28.14 -6.16
CA LYS A 72 8.67 -26.70 -5.93
C LYS A 72 8.68 -26.39 -4.43
N MET A 73 9.44 -25.37 -4.02
CA MET A 73 9.40 -24.87 -2.65
C MET A 73 8.12 -24.03 -2.46
N ARG A 74 7.35 -24.33 -1.41
CA ARG A 74 6.18 -23.60 -0.99
C ARG A 74 6.38 -23.08 0.43
N ILE A 75 5.85 -21.89 0.67
CA ILE A 75 5.85 -21.31 2.01
C ILE A 75 4.82 -22.03 2.88
N GLU A 76 5.20 -22.35 4.09
CA GLU A 76 4.32 -22.97 5.10
C GLU A 76 3.93 -21.93 6.15
N THR A 77 4.93 -21.26 6.75
CA THR A 77 4.72 -20.16 7.67
C THR A 77 5.55 -18.96 7.26
N TYR A 78 5.04 -17.78 7.53
CA TYR A 78 5.73 -16.51 7.37
C TYR A 78 5.25 -15.55 8.44
N ASP A 79 6.11 -15.27 9.38
CA ASP A 79 5.74 -14.48 10.54
C ASP A 79 6.69 -13.28 10.69
N ILE A 80 6.13 -12.14 11.09
CA ILE A 80 6.90 -10.94 11.39
C ILE A 80 6.61 -10.51 12.82
N ASN A 81 7.66 -10.37 13.61
CA ASN A 81 7.57 -9.76 14.91
C ASN A 81 7.71 -8.24 14.80
N PHE A 82 6.58 -7.52 14.85
CA PHE A 82 6.57 -6.06 14.79
C PHE A 82 6.99 -5.39 16.10
N GLU A 83 7.16 -6.13 17.19
CA GLU A 83 7.73 -5.60 18.43
C GLU A 83 9.17 -5.09 18.23
N ILE A 84 9.94 -5.79 17.40
CA ILE A 84 11.35 -5.50 17.13
C ILE A 84 11.63 -5.01 15.71
N CYS A 85 10.62 -5.02 14.85
CA CYS A 85 10.74 -4.53 13.47
C CYS A 85 10.89 -3.01 13.44
N ILE A 86 11.90 -2.51 12.74
CA ILE A 86 12.19 -1.07 12.60
C ILE A 86 11.62 -0.46 11.30
N LEU A 87 10.83 -1.20 10.53
CA LEU A 87 10.23 -0.76 9.26
C LEU A 87 11.25 -0.16 8.27
N CYS A 88 12.42 -0.77 8.17
CA CYS A 88 13.55 -0.24 7.36
C CYS A 88 13.43 -0.49 5.86
N ASP A 89 12.49 -1.35 5.42
CA ASP A 89 12.20 -1.68 4.02
C ASP A 89 13.24 -2.60 3.31
N LEU A 90 14.34 -2.98 3.94
CA LEU A 90 15.37 -3.83 3.32
C LEU A 90 14.85 -5.19 2.86
N CYS A 91 13.86 -5.76 3.56
CA CYS A 91 13.26 -7.04 3.20
C CYS A 91 12.46 -6.98 1.89
N THR A 92 11.86 -5.83 1.57
CA THR A 92 11.12 -5.63 0.32
C THR A 92 12.08 -5.38 -0.85
N GLU A 93 13.13 -4.60 -0.63
CA GLU A 93 14.14 -4.31 -1.65
C GLU A 93 14.90 -5.56 -2.11
N VAL A 94 15.17 -6.51 -1.20
CA VAL A 94 15.91 -7.73 -1.53
C VAL A 94 15.02 -8.82 -2.14
N CYS A 95 13.69 -8.69 -2.10
CA CYS A 95 12.77 -9.73 -2.55
C CYS A 95 12.69 -9.78 -4.09
N PRO A 96 13.19 -10.84 -4.75
CA PRO A 96 13.21 -10.90 -6.21
C PRO A 96 11.82 -11.08 -6.84
N THR A 97 10.85 -11.55 -6.07
CA THR A 97 9.47 -11.82 -6.53
C THR A 97 8.46 -10.80 -6.01
N GLU A 98 8.94 -9.79 -5.26
CA GLU A 98 8.08 -8.78 -4.63
C GLU A 98 6.94 -9.38 -3.79
N ALA A 99 7.18 -10.55 -3.19
CA ALA A 99 6.21 -11.23 -2.35
C ALA A 99 5.93 -10.48 -1.03
N ILE A 100 6.88 -9.67 -0.57
CA ILE A 100 6.74 -8.78 0.58
C ILE A 100 6.89 -7.34 0.11
N ARG A 101 6.00 -6.45 0.57
CA ARG A 101 5.99 -5.03 0.23
C ARG A 101 5.53 -4.20 1.43
N MET A 102 5.80 -2.91 1.39
CA MET A 102 5.23 -1.94 2.33
C MET A 102 3.88 -1.44 1.85
N THR A 103 2.98 -1.20 2.80
CA THR A 103 1.66 -0.59 2.53
C THR A 103 1.62 0.84 3.09
N ASP A 104 0.49 1.51 2.88
CA ASP A 104 0.20 2.80 3.51
C ASP A 104 -0.46 2.66 4.89
N GLN A 105 -0.67 1.42 5.36
CA GLN A 105 -1.19 1.14 6.70
C GLN A 105 -0.17 1.51 7.78
N PHE A 106 -0.59 2.29 8.74
CA PHE A 106 0.25 2.74 9.87
C PHE A 106 -0.35 2.37 11.25
N GLU A 107 -1.61 1.97 11.26
CA GLU A 107 -2.31 1.60 12.48
C GLU A 107 -1.89 0.20 12.93
N LEU A 108 -0.94 0.14 13.85
CA LEU A 108 -0.39 -1.11 14.40
C LEU A 108 -0.40 -1.07 15.94
N ALA A 109 -1.43 -0.44 16.52
CA ALA A 109 -1.58 -0.40 17.95
C ALA A 109 -2.11 -1.74 18.49
N ALA A 110 -1.57 -2.18 19.62
CA ALA A 110 -1.99 -3.39 20.32
C ALA A 110 -1.95 -3.19 21.83
N TYR A 111 -2.75 -3.95 22.58
CA TYR A 111 -2.76 -3.88 24.04
C TYR A 111 -1.63 -4.66 24.68
N SER A 112 -1.14 -5.71 24.02
CA SER A 112 -0.02 -6.53 24.47
C SER A 112 1.02 -6.69 23.36
N ARG A 113 2.26 -7.02 23.76
CA ARG A 113 3.36 -7.27 22.81
C ARG A 113 3.13 -8.49 21.94
N ASP A 114 2.51 -9.52 22.49
CA ASP A 114 2.23 -10.76 21.78
C ASP A 114 1.34 -10.53 20.56
N GLU A 115 0.43 -9.55 20.64
CA GLU A 115 -0.42 -9.16 19.52
C GLU A 115 0.34 -8.49 18.36
N LEU A 116 1.58 -8.05 18.58
CA LEU A 116 2.44 -7.49 17.54
C LEU A 116 3.17 -8.58 16.74
N TYR A 117 3.09 -9.83 17.16
CA TYR A 117 3.53 -10.97 16.36
C TYR A 117 2.46 -11.29 15.31
N LYS A 118 2.76 -11.02 14.04
CA LYS A 118 1.79 -11.17 12.94
C LYS A 118 2.15 -12.36 12.07
N ASP A 119 1.16 -13.22 11.89
CA ASP A 119 1.26 -14.41 11.06
C ASP A 119 1.03 -14.11 9.56
N MET A 120 1.31 -15.07 8.71
CA MET A 120 1.13 -15.00 7.27
C MET A 120 -0.31 -14.64 6.89
N LYS A 121 -1.32 -15.13 7.62
CA LYS A 121 -2.73 -14.86 7.32
C LYS A 121 -3.07 -13.40 7.54
N TRP A 122 -2.57 -12.83 8.62
CA TRP A 122 -2.76 -11.42 8.92
C TRP A 122 -2.10 -10.52 7.87
N LEU A 123 -0.86 -10.84 7.49
CA LEU A 123 -0.11 -10.11 6.46
C LEU A 123 -0.80 -10.18 5.08
N TYR A 124 -1.40 -11.32 4.76
CA TYR A 124 -2.18 -11.48 3.53
C TYR A 124 -3.51 -10.71 3.58
N ASN A 125 -4.16 -10.64 4.74
CA ASN A 125 -5.35 -9.79 4.90
C ASN A 125 -5.01 -8.31 4.76
N ASN A 126 -3.87 -7.88 5.33
CA ASN A 126 -3.37 -6.53 5.14
C ASN A 126 -3.14 -6.21 3.65
N HIS A 127 -2.61 -7.19 2.87
CA HIS A 127 -2.50 -7.08 1.41
C HIS A 127 -3.86 -6.84 0.74
N LYS A 128 -4.93 -7.53 1.15
CA LYS A 128 -6.27 -7.36 0.58
C LYS A 128 -6.89 -6.00 0.91
N GLU A 129 -6.67 -5.51 2.12
CA GLU A 129 -7.31 -4.29 2.62
C GLU A 129 -6.57 -3.01 2.23
N HIS A 130 -5.25 -3.01 2.37
CA HIS A 130 -4.41 -1.81 2.26
C HIS A 130 -3.33 -1.91 1.18
N GLY A 131 -3.14 -3.08 0.60
CA GLY A 131 -2.01 -3.37 -0.25
C GLY A 131 -2.06 -2.79 -1.66
N SER A 132 -1.00 -3.03 -2.37
CA SER A 132 -0.83 -2.72 -3.79
C SER A 132 -1.91 -3.37 -4.66
N TYR A 133 -2.49 -4.48 -4.21
CA TYR A 133 -3.59 -5.17 -4.90
C TYR A 133 -4.84 -4.29 -5.05
N LYS A 134 -5.23 -3.57 -4.00
CA LYS A 134 -6.37 -2.64 -4.03
C LYS A 134 -6.09 -1.46 -4.97
N LYS A 135 -4.86 -0.94 -4.94
CA LYS A 135 -4.42 0.12 -5.86
C LYS A 135 -4.40 -0.36 -7.32
N LEU A 136 -3.92 -1.59 -7.56
CA LEU A 136 -3.92 -2.21 -8.88
C LEU A 136 -5.32 -2.50 -9.40
N GLN A 137 -6.25 -2.95 -8.55
CA GLN A 137 -7.65 -3.15 -8.92
C GLN A 137 -8.32 -1.82 -9.27
N ALA A 138 -8.14 -0.80 -8.42
CA ALA A 138 -8.68 0.53 -8.68
C ALA A 138 -8.13 1.13 -9.99
N ALA A 139 -6.84 0.96 -10.26
CA ALA A 139 -6.22 1.39 -11.51
C ALA A 139 -6.77 0.62 -12.73
N LYS A 140 -6.97 -0.69 -12.62
CA LYS A 140 -7.59 -1.51 -13.69
C LYS A 140 -9.04 -1.11 -13.94
N GLU A 141 -9.81 -0.84 -12.90
CA GLU A 141 -11.19 -0.37 -13.03
C GLU A 141 -11.27 1.02 -13.67
N GLN A 142 -10.35 1.92 -13.31
CA GLN A 142 -10.26 3.23 -13.94
C GLN A 142 -9.89 3.12 -15.42
N ALA A 143 -8.86 2.34 -15.74
CA ALA A 143 -8.45 2.09 -17.12
C ALA A 143 -9.57 1.43 -17.95
N ALA A 144 -10.32 0.49 -17.36
CA ALA A 144 -11.48 -0.13 -18.02
C ALA A 144 -12.61 0.87 -18.26
N LYS A 145 -12.87 1.78 -17.32
CA LYS A 145 -13.87 2.86 -17.48
C LYS A 145 -13.45 3.88 -18.53
N GLU A 146 -12.18 4.23 -18.59
CA GLU A 146 -11.63 5.11 -19.62
C GLU A 146 -11.67 4.49 -21.01
N ALA A 147 -11.29 3.21 -21.12
CA ALA A 147 -11.40 2.46 -22.37
C ALA A 147 -12.85 2.33 -22.85
N ALA A 148 -13.79 2.10 -21.94
CA ALA A 148 -15.22 2.04 -22.27
C ALA A 148 -15.77 3.39 -22.74
N LYS A 149 -15.34 4.49 -22.13
CA LYS A 149 -15.70 5.85 -22.56
C LYS A 149 -15.14 6.17 -23.95
N ALA A 150 -13.86 5.87 -24.17
CA ALA A 150 -13.22 6.09 -25.47
C ALA A 150 -13.89 5.27 -26.60
N ALA A 151 -14.27 4.02 -26.29
CA ALA A 151 -15.02 3.18 -27.24
C ALA A 151 -16.42 3.75 -27.56
N GLN A 152 -17.10 4.32 -26.56
CA GLN A 152 -18.41 4.96 -26.78
C GLN A 152 -18.29 6.26 -27.58
N GLU A 153 -17.25 7.05 -27.37
CA GLU A 153 -16.98 8.26 -28.14
C GLU A 153 -16.64 7.92 -29.60
N ALA A 154 -15.77 6.95 -29.82
CA ALA A 154 -15.46 6.46 -31.16
C ALA A 154 -16.68 5.89 -31.92
N ALA A 155 -17.57 5.19 -31.21
CA ALA A 155 -18.81 4.70 -31.78
C ALA A 155 -19.78 5.83 -32.16
N LYS A 156 -19.85 6.89 -31.37
CA LYS A 156 -20.66 8.10 -31.69
C LYS A 156 -20.10 8.85 -32.90
N GLU A 157 -18.79 9.00 -33.00
CA GLU A 157 -18.15 9.62 -34.17
C GLU A 157 -18.35 8.79 -35.45
N ALA A 158 -18.27 7.47 -35.35
CA ALA A 158 -18.54 6.57 -36.49
C ALA A 158 -19.98 6.65 -36.99
N VAL A 159 -20.95 6.83 -36.08
CA VAL A 159 -22.38 7.02 -36.45
C VAL A 159 -22.61 8.42 -37.06
N ALA A 160 -21.90 9.43 -36.59
CA ALA A 160 -22.00 10.80 -37.14
C ALA A 160 -21.32 10.97 -38.50
N ALA A 161 -20.35 10.10 -38.82
CA ALA A 161 -19.60 10.12 -40.09
C ALA A 161 -20.21 9.28 -41.21
N SER A 162 -21.37 8.60 -41.01
CA SER A 162 -22.08 7.89 -42.06
C SER A 162 -22.88 8.89 -42.90
N PRO A 163 -22.49 9.25 -44.15
CA PRO A 163 -23.28 10.11 -45.01
C PRO A 163 -24.53 9.39 -45.46
N GLU A 164 -25.67 10.06 -45.29
CA GLU A 164 -26.90 9.73 -45.98
C GLU A 164 -26.62 9.64 -47.49
N LYS A 165 -26.51 8.42 -48.00
CA LYS A 165 -26.65 8.21 -49.47
C LYS A 165 -28.12 8.19 -49.80
N GLY A 166 -28.47 9.28 -50.49
CA GLY A 166 -29.74 9.66 -50.95
C GLY A 166 -30.56 8.58 -51.63
N ALA A 167 -31.82 8.68 -51.39
CA ALA A 167 -32.86 8.20 -52.29
C ALA A 167 -33.08 9.30 -53.36
N SER A 168 -32.72 8.98 -54.58
CA SER A 168 -33.24 9.63 -55.76
C SER A 168 -33.57 8.56 -56.75
N GLU A 169 -34.81 8.49 -57.07
CA GLU A 169 -35.62 8.05 -58.19
C GLU A 169 -36.64 7.00 -57.86
#